data_a227d288059e8b8406c1de03060666f9
#
_entry.id   a227d288059e8b8406c1de03060666f9
#
_cell.length_a   1.000
_cell.length_b   1.000
_cell.length_c   1.000
_cell.angle_alpha   90.00
_cell.angle_beta   90.00
_cell.angle_gamma   90.00
#
_symmetry.space_group_name_H-M   'P 1'
#
loop_
_entity.id
_entity.type
_entity.pdbx_description
1 polymer ?
#
loop_
_entity_poly.entity_id
_entity_poly.type
_entity_poly.pdbx_seq_one_letter_code
_entity_poly.pdbx_strand_id
1 'polypeptide(L)'
;MEKPCILATTLGAPGGIYKCFSPCIEKHFTIIPYECFVQRKADFADKIQALFVWGDVIKVDQNLLKSLPNLKAVVNGGVGVDHLDIPLINSFGVKVSNTPHVVDNATADVGMSLMLASARKLVEGHNFSKFRESDDFPESSLGTDVSGATLGIIGMGRIGYKIAKRAQGFEMKILYHNRNRRAESDERAVGATYCASMKELLQRSDFVMVVVSLTPQTHKLIGAKEFAMMKPNSTFINVSRGLVVDQDALVDALQKKMIRAAALDVTYPEPLPRDHPLLSFPNVIVLPHLGTHTVETSQIIVERMVTNALAAVMGGQLPDEVKA
;
A
#
# COMPACT_ATOMS: atom_id res chain seq x y z
N MET A 1 -8.74 -24.28 29.10
CA MET A 1 -8.51 -24.79 27.74
C MET A 1 -7.21 -24.19 27.24
N GLU A 2 -6.38 -25.00 26.59
CA GLU A 2 -5.15 -24.54 25.94
C GLU A 2 -5.52 -23.60 24.79
N LYS A 3 -4.78 -22.48 24.64
CA LYS A 3 -5.03 -21.53 23.56
C LYS A 3 -4.66 -22.14 22.22
N PRO A 4 -5.42 -21.91 21.15
CA PRO A 4 -5.03 -22.33 19.81
C PRO A 4 -3.72 -21.67 19.39
N CYS A 5 -2.93 -22.37 18.59
CA CYS A 5 -1.63 -21.88 18.10
C CYS A 5 -1.77 -21.17 16.77
N ILE A 6 -1.05 -20.08 16.62
CA ILE A 6 -0.85 -19.40 15.32
C ILE A 6 0.62 -19.41 14.94
N LEU A 7 0.89 -19.54 13.66
CA LEU A 7 2.18 -19.26 13.08
C LEU A 7 2.21 -17.78 12.67
N ALA A 8 3.21 -17.05 13.10
CA ALA A 8 3.35 -15.63 12.73
C ALA A 8 4.74 -15.35 12.15
N THR A 9 4.83 -14.32 11.31
CA THR A 9 6.12 -13.71 10.97
C THR A 9 6.83 -13.27 12.22
N THR A 10 8.12 -13.00 12.12
CA THR A 10 8.96 -12.59 13.26
C THR A 10 8.35 -11.41 14.00
N LEU A 11 8.28 -11.53 15.34
CA LEU A 11 7.85 -10.42 16.19
C LEU A 11 8.98 -9.40 16.31
N GLY A 12 8.72 -8.16 15.91
CA GLY A 12 9.61 -7.02 16.13
C GLY A 12 10.80 -6.89 15.17
N ALA A 13 10.89 -7.72 14.13
CA ALA A 13 11.86 -7.54 13.06
C ALA A 13 11.29 -6.65 11.94
N PRO A 14 12.15 -6.09 11.05
CA PRO A 14 11.67 -5.44 9.85
C PRO A 14 10.70 -6.34 9.07
N GLY A 15 9.52 -5.84 8.75
CA GLY A 15 8.47 -6.59 8.06
C GLY A 15 7.65 -7.55 8.93
N GLY A 16 7.89 -7.64 10.23
CA GLY A 16 7.10 -8.45 11.16
C GLY A 16 6.05 -7.66 11.95
N ILE A 17 5.24 -8.38 12.72
CA ILE A 17 4.29 -7.77 13.66
C ILE A 17 5.07 -7.08 14.79
N TYR A 18 4.79 -5.82 15.07
CA TYR A 18 5.47 -5.09 16.14
C TYR A 18 5.24 -5.71 17.51
N LYS A 19 6.30 -5.85 18.31
CA LYS A 19 6.25 -6.46 19.64
C LYS A 19 5.21 -5.83 20.57
N CYS A 20 4.99 -4.53 20.46
CA CYS A 20 4.01 -3.81 21.27
C CYS A 20 2.57 -4.30 21.08
N PHE A 21 2.28 -4.97 19.97
CA PHE A 21 0.94 -5.51 19.68
C PHE A 21 0.79 -7.00 19.99
N SER A 22 1.89 -7.71 20.31
CA SER A 22 1.82 -9.13 20.65
C SER A 22 0.86 -9.45 21.82
N PRO A 23 0.71 -8.61 22.86
CA PRO A 23 -0.26 -8.88 23.92
C PRO A 23 -1.71 -9.01 23.45
N CYS A 24 -2.09 -8.30 22.39
CA CYS A 24 -3.41 -8.42 21.78
C CYS A 24 -3.64 -9.83 21.19
N ILE A 25 -2.61 -10.38 20.56
CA ILE A 25 -2.64 -11.74 19.98
C ILE A 25 -2.56 -12.78 21.09
N GLU A 26 -1.63 -12.63 22.04
CA GLU A 26 -1.36 -13.57 23.13
C GLU A 26 -2.54 -13.75 24.07
N LYS A 27 -3.44 -12.77 24.13
CA LYS A 27 -4.70 -12.90 24.87
C LYS A 27 -5.52 -14.09 24.37
N HIS A 28 -5.47 -14.40 23.09
CA HIS A 28 -6.33 -15.39 22.42
C HIS A 28 -5.57 -16.61 21.88
N PHE A 29 -4.29 -16.47 21.56
CA PHE A 29 -3.49 -17.45 20.86
C PHE A 29 -2.13 -17.67 21.52
N THR A 30 -1.56 -18.84 21.30
CA THR A 30 -0.13 -19.08 21.49
C THR A 30 0.57 -18.76 20.18
N ILE A 31 1.50 -17.80 20.20
CA ILE A 31 2.26 -17.39 19.02
C ILE A 31 3.46 -18.31 18.82
N ILE A 32 3.58 -18.89 17.64
CA ILE A 32 4.75 -19.64 17.20
C ILE A 32 5.46 -18.78 16.15
N PRO A 33 6.64 -18.21 16.45
CA PRO A 33 7.43 -17.48 15.45
C PRO A 33 7.87 -18.40 14.32
N TYR A 34 7.89 -17.88 13.07
CA TYR A 34 8.25 -18.67 11.90
C TYR A 34 9.64 -19.30 12.01
N GLU A 35 10.62 -18.59 12.57
CA GLU A 35 11.97 -19.12 12.81
C GLU A 35 11.96 -20.33 13.73
N CYS A 36 11.18 -20.29 14.81
CA CYS A 36 11.02 -21.43 15.73
C CYS A 36 10.34 -22.61 15.03
N PHE A 37 9.33 -22.34 14.21
CA PHE A 37 8.65 -23.36 13.42
C PHE A 37 9.60 -24.06 12.44
N VAL A 38 10.43 -23.31 11.71
CA VAL A 38 11.40 -23.91 10.76
C VAL A 38 12.39 -24.84 11.46
N GLN A 39 12.86 -24.46 12.65
CA GLN A 39 13.83 -25.27 13.43
C GLN A 39 13.20 -26.50 14.09
N ARG A 40 11.92 -26.43 14.48
CA ARG A 40 11.24 -27.45 15.29
C ARG A 40 9.87 -27.81 14.71
N LYS A 41 9.82 -28.05 13.40
CA LYS A 41 8.59 -28.25 12.66
C LYS A 41 7.70 -29.36 13.23
N ALA A 42 8.29 -30.49 13.61
CA ALA A 42 7.56 -31.63 14.17
C ALA A 42 6.82 -31.32 15.47
N ASP A 43 7.32 -30.36 16.26
CA ASP A 43 6.73 -30.01 17.57
C ASP A 43 5.49 -29.12 17.43
N PHE A 44 5.34 -28.43 16.31
CA PHE A 44 4.34 -27.37 16.12
C PHE A 44 3.37 -27.59 14.98
N ALA A 45 3.71 -28.41 13.97
CA ALA A 45 2.97 -28.56 12.73
C ALA A 45 1.46 -28.86 12.97
N ASP A 46 1.17 -29.83 13.84
CA ASP A 46 -0.19 -30.27 14.17
C ASP A 46 -0.96 -29.31 15.07
N LYS A 47 -0.28 -28.32 15.67
CA LYS A 47 -0.91 -27.37 16.61
C LYS A 47 -1.36 -26.10 15.95
N ILE A 48 -0.75 -25.71 14.82
CA ILE A 48 -0.99 -24.44 14.14
C ILE A 48 -2.34 -24.47 13.43
N GLN A 49 -3.21 -23.53 13.78
CA GLN A 49 -4.56 -23.43 13.21
C GLN A 49 -4.79 -22.16 12.37
N ALA A 50 -3.95 -21.13 12.53
CA ALA A 50 -3.98 -19.96 11.65
C ALA A 50 -2.55 -19.50 11.35
N LEU A 51 -2.36 -18.88 10.18
CA LEU A 51 -1.11 -18.28 9.74
C LEU A 51 -1.32 -16.77 9.63
N PHE A 52 -0.58 -15.99 10.41
CA PHE A 52 -0.56 -14.54 10.32
C PHE A 52 0.53 -14.10 9.35
N VAL A 53 0.13 -13.43 8.27
CA VAL A 53 1.04 -12.87 7.28
C VAL A 53 1.06 -11.36 7.43
N TRP A 54 2.26 -10.80 7.63
CA TRP A 54 2.50 -9.37 7.71
C TRP A 54 3.66 -9.03 6.76
N GLY A 55 3.37 -8.33 5.67
CA GLY A 55 4.34 -8.14 4.58
C GLY A 55 4.69 -9.46 3.85
N ASP A 56 5.71 -9.43 3.01
CA ASP A 56 6.10 -10.56 2.14
C ASP A 56 7.10 -11.53 2.79
N VAL A 57 7.19 -11.56 4.13
CA VAL A 57 8.23 -12.30 4.85
C VAL A 57 8.04 -13.81 4.79
N ILE A 58 6.80 -14.29 4.70
CA ILE A 58 6.50 -15.73 4.61
C ILE A 58 5.87 -16.03 3.24
N LYS A 59 6.56 -16.84 2.43
CA LYS A 59 5.95 -17.37 1.21
C LYS A 59 4.99 -18.51 1.56
N VAL A 60 3.70 -18.28 1.31
CA VAL A 60 2.65 -19.28 1.53
C VAL A 60 2.58 -20.18 0.29
N ASP A 61 3.50 -21.13 0.20
CA ASP A 61 3.58 -22.08 -0.90
C ASP A 61 3.00 -23.47 -0.53
N GLN A 62 2.97 -24.35 -1.51
CA GLN A 62 2.47 -25.71 -1.35
C GLN A 62 3.21 -26.49 -0.27
N ASN A 63 4.52 -26.25 -0.08
CA ASN A 63 5.32 -26.97 0.92
C ASN A 63 4.95 -26.55 2.34
N LEU A 64 4.74 -25.24 2.55
CA LEU A 64 4.28 -24.74 3.83
C LEU A 64 2.86 -25.25 4.13
N LEU A 65 1.94 -25.18 3.16
CA LEU A 65 0.56 -25.66 3.34
C LEU A 65 0.50 -27.16 3.67
N LYS A 66 1.26 -28.00 2.98
CA LYS A 66 1.37 -29.44 3.29
C LYS A 66 1.92 -29.71 4.69
N SER A 67 2.69 -28.80 5.23
CA SER A 67 3.31 -28.96 6.54
C SER A 67 2.42 -28.52 7.72
N LEU A 68 1.25 -27.98 7.44
CA LEU A 68 0.33 -27.44 8.43
C LEU A 68 -1.06 -28.13 8.31
N PRO A 69 -1.18 -29.41 8.70
CA PRO A 69 -2.39 -30.21 8.43
C PRO A 69 -3.67 -29.67 9.08
N ASN A 70 -3.55 -28.91 10.15
CA ASN A 70 -4.68 -28.33 10.89
C ASN A 70 -4.89 -26.84 10.62
N LEU A 71 -4.21 -26.26 9.60
CA LEU A 71 -4.38 -24.86 9.21
C LEU A 71 -5.78 -24.62 8.69
N LYS A 72 -6.47 -23.63 9.26
CA LYS A 72 -7.84 -23.25 8.89
C LYS A 72 -7.88 -21.94 8.09
N ALA A 73 -6.97 -21.02 8.37
CA ALA A 73 -6.93 -19.74 7.69
C ALA A 73 -5.51 -19.15 7.57
N VAL A 74 -5.29 -18.46 6.46
CA VAL A 74 -4.22 -17.48 6.26
C VAL A 74 -4.83 -16.10 6.48
N VAL A 75 -4.30 -15.36 7.42
CA VAL A 75 -4.82 -14.05 7.85
C VAL A 75 -3.78 -12.99 7.51
N ASN A 76 -4.10 -12.15 6.53
CA ASN A 76 -3.22 -11.11 6.01
C ASN A 76 -3.42 -9.78 6.71
N GLY A 77 -2.34 -9.19 7.21
CA GLY A 77 -2.30 -7.84 7.79
C GLY A 77 -2.15 -6.79 6.69
N GLY A 78 -3.26 -6.32 6.17
CA GLY A 78 -3.34 -5.36 5.07
C GLY A 78 -4.48 -5.69 4.11
N VAL A 79 -4.76 -4.80 3.17
CA VAL A 79 -5.84 -5.00 2.18
C VAL A 79 -5.34 -5.81 0.98
N GLY A 80 -4.13 -5.54 0.50
CA GLY A 80 -3.55 -6.20 -0.66
C GLY A 80 -3.20 -7.66 -0.35
N VAL A 81 -3.54 -8.57 -1.25
CA VAL A 81 -3.31 -10.02 -1.15
C VAL A 81 -2.61 -10.57 -2.39
N ASP A 82 -2.02 -9.71 -3.17
CA ASP A 82 -1.36 -10.00 -4.44
C ASP A 82 -0.15 -10.94 -4.31
N HIS A 83 0.43 -11.06 -3.11
CA HIS A 83 1.50 -12.00 -2.74
C HIS A 83 0.98 -13.39 -2.35
N LEU A 84 -0.33 -13.61 -2.26
CA LEU A 84 -0.94 -14.88 -1.87
C LEU A 84 -1.59 -15.56 -3.08
N ASP A 85 -1.24 -16.83 -3.30
CA ASP A 85 -1.96 -17.68 -4.27
C ASP A 85 -3.25 -18.21 -3.63
N ILE A 86 -4.32 -17.41 -3.70
CA ILE A 86 -5.61 -17.72 -3.07
C ILE A 86 -6.19 -19.02 -3.59
N PRO A 87 -6.22 -19.31 -4.92
CA PRO A 87 -6.66 -20.60 -5.45
C PRO A 87 -5.89 -21.79 -4.86
N LEU A 88 -4.56 -21.69 -4.77
CA LEU A 88 -3.73 -22.72 -4.15
C LEU A 88 -4.09 -22.91 -2.68
N ILE A 89 -4.18 -21.83 -1.89
CA ILE A 89 -4.51 -21.89 -0.46
C ILE A 89 -5.89 -22.55 -0.26
N ASN A 90 -6.88 -22.13 -1.04
CA ASN A 90 -8.23 -22.69 -0.97
C ASN A 90 -8.27 -24.16 -1.37
N SER A 91 -7.39 -24.65 -2.26
CA SER A 91 -7.30 -26.05 -2.64
C SER A 91 -6.91 -26.98 -1.49
N PHE A 92 -6.30 -26.45 -0.42
CA PHE A 92 -6.02 -27.13 0.83
C PHE A 92 -7.16 -27.05 1.86
N GLY A 93 -8.30 -26.46 1.50
CA GLY A 93 -9.41 -26.22 2.44
C GLY A 93 -9.16 -25.06 3.40
N VAL A 94 -8.10 -24.28 3.18
CA VAL A 94 -7.68 -23.14 4.01
C VAL A 94 -8.33 -21.87 3.47
N LYS A 95 -8.93 -21.07 4.35
CA LYS A 95 -9.52 -19.77 3.99
C LYS A 95 -8.48 -18.66 4.02
N VAL A 96 -8.75 -17.60 3.26
CA VAL A 96 -7.91 -16.38 3.27
C VAL A 96 -8.73 -15.20 3.78
N SER A 97 -8.16 -14.37 4.64
CA SER A 97 -8.74 -13.09 5.04
C SER A 97 -7.72 -11.96 4.95
N ASN A 98 -8.23 -10.75 4.79
CA ASN A 98 -7.43 -9.52 4.84
C ASN A 98 -8.01 -8.55 5.90
N THR A 99 -7.52 -7.31 5.96
CA THR A 99 -8.01 -6.30 6.92
C THR A 99 -8.52 -5.04 6.18
N PRO A 100 -9.68 -5.13 5.51
CA PRO A 100 -10.27 -4.01 4.79
C PRO A 100 -10.81 -2.94 5.76
N HIS A 101 -11.02 -1.72 5.24
CA HIS A 101 -11.58 -0.56 5.93
C HIS A 101 -10.65 0.10 6.96
N VAL A 102 -9.85 -0.66 7.68
CA VAL A 102 -9.01 -0.16 8.78
C VAL A 102 -7.79 0.64 8.28
N VAL A 103 -7.35 0.41 7.05
CA VAL A 103 -6.16 1.04 6.43
C VAL A 103 -6.49 2.32 5.64
N ASP A 104 -7.76 2.56 5.33
CA ASP A 104 -8.20 3.51 4.30
C ASP A 104 -7.78 4.96 4.61
N ASN A 105 -7.87 5.37 5.87
CA ASN A 105 -7.52 6.73 6.29
C ASN A 105 -6.00 6.96 6.29
N ALA A 106 -5.24 6.06 6.93
CA ALA A 106 -3.79 6.22 7.03
C ALA A 106 -3.11 6.22 5.64
N THR A 107 -3.52 5.31 4.73
CA THR A 107 -2.99 5.30 3.37
C THR A 107 -3.38 6.57 2.60
N ALA A 108 -4.60 7.09 2.80
CA ALA A 108 -5.00 8.35 2.19
C ALA A 108 -4.18 9.54 2.73
N ASP A 109 -3.84 9.54 4.03
CA ASP A 109 -2.99 10.56 4.65
C ASP A 109 -1.58 10.56 4.06
N VAL A 110 -0.98 9.38 3.83
CA VAL A 110 0.33 9.26 3.16
C VAL A 110 0.25 9.76 1.72
N GLY A 111 -0.81 9.44 0.97
CA GLY A 111 -1.01 9.95 -0.39
C GLY A 111 -1.03 11.49 -0.44
N MET A 112 -1.77 12.12 0.46
CA MET A 112 -1.82 13.58 0.58
C MET A 112 -0.48 14.15 1.03
N SER A 113 0.18 13.51 1.99
CA SER A 113 1.50 13.94 2.49
C SER A 113 2.56 13.92 1.38
N LEU A 114 2.60 12.87 0.56
CA LEU A 114 3.49 12.75 -0.60
C LEU A 114 3.21 13.85 -1.63
N MET A 115 1.93 14.12 -1.93
CA MET A 115 1.52 15.18 -2.84
C MET A 115 2.02 16.55 -2.34
N LEU A 116 1.74 16.88 -1.08
CA LEU A 116 2.14 18.14 -0.46
C LEU A 116 3.66 18.27 -0.36
N ALA A 117 4.36 17.22 0.08
CA ALA A 117 5.80 17.22 0.21
C ALA A 117 6.50 17.45 -1.14
N SER A 118 6.03 16.79 -2.20
CA SER A 118 6.57 16.98 -3.55
C SER A 118 6.22 18.36 -4.12
N ALA A 119 4.97 18.82 -3.97
CA ALA A 119 4.53 20.11 -4.47
C ALA A 119 5.34 21.26 -3.84
N ARG A 120 5.52 21.21 -2.52
CA ARG A 120 6.15 22.27 -1.72
C ARG A 120 7.63 22.04 -1.46
N LYS A 121 8.23 21.00 -2.08
CA LYS A 121 9.66 20.64 -1.95
C LYS A 121 10.13 20.55 -0.49
N LEU A 122 9.31 19.90 0.35
CA LEU A 122 9.55 19.87 1.80
C LEU A 122 10.84 19.14 2.16
N VAL A 123 11.16 18.05 1.44
CA VAL A 123 12.38 17.26 1.69
C VAL A 123 13.62 18.05 1.30
N GLU A 124 13.60 18.71 0.14
CA GLU A 124 14.70 19.56 -0.33
C GLU A 124 14.90 20.76 0.62
N GLY A 125 13.79 21.42 1.02
CA GLY A 125 13.83 22.53 1.98
C GLY A 125 14.38 22.12 3.35
N HIS A 126 13.99 20.96 3.86
CA HIS A 126 14.54 20.41 5.09
C HIS A 126 16.04 20.11 4.96
N ASN A 127 16.45 19.46 3.87
CA ASN A 127 17.86 19.14 3.63
C ASN A 127 18.70 20.43 3.49
N PHE A 128 18.18 21.44 2.78
CA PHE A 128 18.84 22.73 2.71
C PHE A 128 19.04 23.35 4.09
N SER A 129 18.01 23.37 4.94
CA SER A 129 18.13 23.91 6.31
C SER A 129 19.12 23.15 7.19
N LYS A 130 19.24 21.82 6.98
CA LYS A 130 20.11 20.94 7.77
C LYS A 130 21.57 20.96 7.31
N PHE A 131 21.80 21.04 5.99
CA PHE A 131 23.11 20.86 5.37
C PHE A 131 23.52 22.08 4.52
N ARG A 132 22.97 23.26 4.83
CA ARG A 132 23.09 24.43 3.99
C ARG A 132 24.56 24.78 3.73
N GLU A 133 24.87 24.97 2.45
CA GLU A 133 26.19 25.41 1.98
C GLU A 133 26.23 26.93 1.71
N SER A 134 25.06 27.60 1.66
CA SER A 134 24.90 29.03 1.43
C SER A 134 23.73 29.60 2.25
N ASP A 135 23.67 30.91 2.41
CA ASP A 135 22.57 31.61 3.08
C ASP A 135 21.40 31.89 2.13
N ASP A 136 21.62 31.80 0.83
CA ASP A 136 20.62 32.07 -0.19
C ASP A 136 19.90 30.83 -0.59
N PHE A 137 18.56 30.83 -0.45
CA PHE A 137 17.69 29.76 -0.92
C PHE A 137 17.50 29.91 -2.44
N PRO A 138 17.91 28.93 -3.27
CA PRO A 138 17.95 29.12 -4.71
C PRO A 138 16.55 29.22 -5.33
N GLU A 139 16.39 30.00 -6.40
CA GLU A 139 15.13 30.13 -7.15
C GLU A 139 14.61 28.78 -7.66
N SER A 140 15.53 27.86 -7.97
CA SER A 140 15.19 26.47 -8.36
C SER A 140 14.43 25.69 -7.28
N SER A 141 14.41 26.17 -6.03
CA SER A 141 13.65 25.56 -4.92
C SER A 141 12.19 25.99 -4.84
N LEU A 142 11.71 26.87 -5.73
CA LEU A 142 10.30 27.20 -5.81
C LEU A 142 9.46 25.96 -6.05
N GLY A 143 8.44 25.77 -5.19
CA GLY A 143 7.42 24.73 -5.33
C GLY A 143 6.25 25.18 -6.20
N THR A 144 5.16 24.42 -6.15
CA THR A 144 3.89 24.72 -6.83
C THR A 144 2.74 24.73 -5.83
N ASP A 145 1.71 25.52 -6.12
CA ASP A 145 0.51 25.53 -5.31
C ASP A 145 -0.31 24.26 -5.51
N VAL A 146 -0.94 23.82 -4.42
CA VAL A 146 -1.88 22.69 -4.42
C VAL A 146 -3.30 23.19 -4.48
N SER A 147 -3.59 24.34 -3.83
CA SER A 147 -4.91 24.96 -3.87
C SER A 147 -5.35 25.27 -5.30
N GLY A 148 -6.56 24.84 -5.66
CA GLY A 148 -7.11 25.04 -6.99
C GLY A 148 -6.53 24.18 -8.11
N ALA A 149 -5.46 23.40 -7.84
CA ALA A 149 -4.88 22.48 -8.82
C ALA A 149 -5.79 21.28 -9.08
N THR A 150 -5.52 20.55 -10.15
CA THR A 150 -6.29 19.36 -10.55
C THR A 150 -5.60 18.08 -10.06
N LEU A 151 -6.30 17.32 -9.22
CA LEU A 151 -5.90 15.98 -8.80
C LEU A 151 -6.62 14.92 -9.65
N GLY A 152 -5.88 14.12 -10.37
CA GLY A 152 -6.39 12.94 -11.08
C GLY A 152 -6.14 11.67 -10.27
N ILE A 153 -7.19 10.94 -9.90
CA ILE A 153 -7.12 9.71 -9.13
C ILE A 153 -7.39 8.53 -10.05
N ILE A 154 -6.37 7.68 -10.25
CA ILE A 154 -6.50 6.39 -10.94
C ILE A 154 -6.80 5.33 -9.87
N GLY A 155 -8.07 4.91 -9.81
CA GLY A 155 -8.55 3.99 -8.78
C GLY A 155 -9.26 4.69 -7.60
N MET A 156 -10.38 5.35 -7.82
CA MET A 156 -11.21 5.91 -6.74
C MET A 156 -12.07 4.82 -6.07
N GLY A 157 -11.38 3.84 -5.43
CA GLY A 157 -11.95 2.89 -4.49
C GLY A 157 -12.16 3.51 -3.10
N ARG A 158 -12.04 2.73 -2.02
CA ARG A 158 -12.17 3.26 -0.64
C ARG A 158 -11.08 4.29 -0.31
N ILE A 159 -9.82 3.95 -0.53
CA ILE A 159 -8.67 4.84 -0.26
C ILE A 159 -8.72 6.06 -1.19
N GLY A 160 -8.92 5.87 -2.50
CA GLY A 160 -9.02 6.98 -3.45
C GLY A 160 -10.17 7.95 -3.13
N TYR A 161 -11.29 7.45 -2.62
CA TYR A 161 -12.39 8.26 -2.14
C TYR A 161 -12.01 9.11 -0.89
N LYS A 162 -11.23 8.52 0.03
CA LYS A 162 -10.71 9.25 1.20
C LYS A 162 -9.70 10.33 0.80
N ILE A 163 -8.91 10.09 -0.24
CA ILE A 163 -8.01 11.07 -0.84
C ILE A 163 -8.84 12.21 -1.46
N ALA A 164 -9.84 11.88 -2.28
CA ALA A 164 -10.72 12.87 -2.89
C ALA A 164 -11.38 13.77 -1.82
N LYS A 165 -11.88 13.18 -0.73
CA LYS A 165 -12.46 13.91 0.39
C LYS A 165 -11.48 14.89 1.06
N ARG A 166 -10.20 14.52 1.20
CA ARG A 166 -9.15 15.39 1.74
C ARG A 166 -8.77 16.51 0.78
N ALA A 167 -8.72 16.20 -0.52
CA ALA A 167 -8.38 17.16 -1.57
C ALA A 167 -9.37 18.32 -1.67
N GLN A 168 -10.64 18.11 -1.26
CA GLN A 168 -11.63 19.19 -1.16
C GLN A 168 -11.18 20.31 -0.20
N GLY A 169 -10.53 19.96 0.92
CA GLY A 169 -9.99 20.93 1.87
C GLY A 169 -8.87 21.81 1.30
N PHE A 170 -8.31 21.44 0.16
CA PHE A 170 -7.33 22.21 -0.61
C PHE A 170 -7.96 22.86 -1.85
N GLU A 171 -9.27 22.90 -1.95
CA GLU A 171 -10.01 23.49 -3.07
C GLU A 171 -9.62 22.91 -4.43
N MET A 172 -9.13 21.66 -4.46
CA MET A 172 -8.67 21.00 -5.68
C MET A 172 -9.84 20.60 -6.58
N LYS A 173 -9.60 20.67 -7.90
CA LYS A 173 -10.45 20.00 -8.88
C LYS A 173 -10.13 18.51 -8.89
N ILE A 174 -11.14 17.66 -8.65
CA ILE A 174 -10.95 16.22 -8.51
C ILE A 174 -11.46 15.53 -9.76
N LEU A 175 -10.55 14.85 -10.47
CA LEU A 175 -10.85 13.94 -11.57
C LEU A 175 -10.58 12.52 -11.12
N TYR A 176 -11.33 11.55 -11.64
CA TYR A 176 -11.01 10.16 -11.40
C TYR A 176 -11.31 9.26 -12.60
N HIS A 177 -10.57 8.16 -12.69
CA HIS A 177 -10.80 7.07 -13.62
C HIS A 177 -10.85 5.73 -12.90
N ASN A 178 -11.91 4.98 -13.14
CA ASN A 178 -12.10 3.61 -12.67
C ASN A 178 -12.59 2.75 -13.83
N ARG A 179 -12.38 1.45 -13.74
CA ARG A 179 -13.03 0.47 -14.64
C ARG A 179 -14.56 0.61 -14.62
N ASN A 180 -15.13 0.79 -13.43
CA ASN A 180 -16.55 1.03 -13.23
C ASN A 180 -16.73 2.42 -12.58
N ARG A 181 -17.57 3.26 -13.15
CA ARG A 181 -17.92 4.57 -12.59
C ARG A 181 -18.59 4.39 -11.21
N ARG A 182 -18.27 5.26 -10.26
CA ARG A 182 -18.95 5.29 -8.96
C ARG A 182 -20.37 5.83 -9.09
N ALA A 183 -21.16 5.64 -8.03
CA ALA A 183 -22.48 6.25 -7.96
C ALA A 183 -22.35 7.79 -7.99
N GLU A 184 -23.30 8.45 -8.65
CA GLU A 184 -23.30 9.92 -8.78
C GLU A 184 -23.40 10.64 -7.43
N SER A 185 -24.04 10.00 -6.43
CA SER A 185 -24.08 10.49 -5.05
C SER A 185 -22.68 10.58 -4.43
N ASP A 186 -21.82 9.58 -4.70
CA ASP A 186 -20.44 9.56 -4.21
C ASP A 186 -19.61 10.66 -4.90
N GLU A 187 -19.77 10.81 -6.22
CA GLU A 187 -19.09 11.86 -6.99
C GLU A 187 -19.45 13.24 -6.44
N ARG A 188 -20.74 13.52 -6.26
CA ARG A 188 -21.22 14.80 -5.70
C ARG A 188 -20.70 15.06 -4.29
N ALA A 189 -20.64 14.04 -3.45
CA ALA A 189 -20.20 14.18 -2.07
C ALA A 189 -18.73 14.62 -1.93
N VAL A 190 -17.90 14.34 -2.93
CA VAL A 190 -16.48 14.76 -2.95
C VAL A 190 -16.15 15.70 -4.11
N GLY A 191 -17.15 16.18 -4.86
CA GLY A 191 -16.96 17.09 -6.00
C GLY A 191 -16.09 16.49 -7.12
N ALA A 192 -16.13 15.16 -7.30
CA ALA A 192 -15.30 14.46 -8.28
C ALA A 192 -16.00 14.35 -9.64
N THR A 193 -15.22 14.47 -10.70
CA THR A 193 -15.66 14.27 -12.08
C THR A 193 -15.05 12.97 -12.64
N TYR A 194 -15.91 12.11 -13.20
CA TYR A 194 -15.47 10.88 -13.86
C TYR A 194 -14.85 11.20 -15.23
N CYS A 195 -13.66 10.66 -15.46
CA CYS A 195 -13.02 10.62 -16.78
C CYS A 195 -13.26 9.25 -17.41
N ALA A 196 -13.88 9.21 -18.59
CA ALA A 196 -14.20 7.97 -19.29
C ALA A 196 -12.93 7.23 -19.75
N SER A 197 -11.83 7.94 -19.94
CA SER A 197 -10.53 7.36 -20.28
C SER A 197 -9.42 7.85 -19.37
N MET A 198 -8.43 6.99 -19.13
CA MET A 198 -7.21 7.37 -18.41
C MET A 198 -6.45 8.48 -19.14
N LYS A 199 -6.45 8.48 -20.48
CA LYS A 199 -5.85 9.56 -21.29
C LYS A 199 -6.41 10.93 -20.92
N GLU A 200 -7.74 11.06 -20.82
CA GLU A 200 -8.39 12.32 -20.45
C GLU A 200 -7.93 12.80 -19.05
N LEU A 201 -7.88 11.88 -18.09
CA LEU A 201 -7.41 12.19 -16.74
C LEU A 201 -5.97 12.68 -16.74
N LEU A 202 -5.06 11.93 -17.41
CA LEU A 202 -3.62 12.25 -17.44
C LEU A 202 -3.34 13.62 -18.06
N GLN A 203 -4.03 13.96 -19.15
CA GLN A 203 -3.85 15.25 -19.85
C GLN A 203 -4.36 16.46 -19.06
N ARG A 204 -5.29 16.26 -18.11
CA ARG A 204 -5.93 17.36 -17.38
C ARG A 204 -5.36 17.55 -15.97
N SER A 205 -4.64 16.56 -15.43
CA SER A 205 -4.20 16.55 -14.03
C SER A 205 -2.85 17.23 -13.83
N ASP A 206 -2.73 17.98 -12.74
CA ASP A 206 -1.46 18.54 -12.24
C ASP A 206 -0.78 17.57 -11.27
N PHE A 207 -1.58 16.78 -10.57
CA PHE A 207 -1.15 15.66 -9.74
C PHE A 207 -1.89 14.40 -10.17
N VAL A 208 -1.16 13.32 -10.42
CA VAL A 208 -1.72 12.01 -10.78
C VAL A 208 -1.42 11.03 -9.68
N MET A 209 -2.46 10.53 -9.01
CA MET A 209 -2.34 9.62 -7.88
C MET A 209 -2.90 8.25 -8.23
N VAL A 210 -2.06 7.21 -8.13
CA VAL A 210 -2.42 5.83 -8.42
C VAL A 210 -2.77 5.09 -7.14
N VAL A 211 -3.97 4.50 -7.12
CA VAL A 211 -4.58 3.84 -5.94
C VAL A 211 -5.37 2.60 -6.38
N VAL A 212 -4.82 1.81 -7.27
CA VAL A 212 -5.43 0.56 -7.75
C VAL A 212 -4.80 -0.66 -7.11
N SER A 213 -5.53 -1.77 -7.01
CA SER A 213 -4.95 -3.06 -6.63
C SER A 213 -4.05 -3.59 -7.74
N LEU A 214 -2.98 -4.33 -7.37
CA LEU A 214 -2.18 -5.07 -8.32
C LEU A 214 -2.95 -6.32 -8.77
N THR A 215 -3.14 -6.42 -10.07
CA THR A 215 -3.78 -7.56 -10.75
C THR A 215 -3.06 -7.78 -12.09
N PRO A 216 -3.30 -8.88 -12.80
CA PRO A 216 -2.76 -9.04 -14.16
C PRO A 216 -3.11 -7.88 -15.11
N GLN A 217 -4.27 -7.23 -14.92
CA GLN A 217 -4.72 -6.10 -15.74
C GLN A 217 -4.12 -4.76 -15.35
N THR A 218 -3.62 -4.62 -14.13
CA THR A 218 -2.99 -3.39 -13.63
C THR A 218 -1.47 -3.50 -13.50
N HIS A 219 -0.90 -4.66 -13.81
CA HIS A 219 0.54 -4.83 -13.90
C HIS A 219 1.11 -3.93 -15.00
N LYS A 220 2.06 -3.05 -14.63
CA LYS A 220 2.64 -2.02 -15.52
C LYS A 220 1.59 -1.15 -16.22
N LEU A 221 0.48 -0.88 -15.53
CA LEU A 221 -0.62 -0.03 -16.05
C LEU A 221 -0.12 1.36 -16.46
N ILE A 222 0.83 1.90 -15.71
CA ILE A 222 1.45 3.19 -15.99
C ILE A 222 2.85 2.97 -16.53
N GLY A 223 3.00 3.20 -17.82
CA GLY A 223 4.25 3.04 -18.55
C GLY A 223 4.61 4.27 -19.37
N ALA A 224 5.53 4.11 -20.33
CA ALA A 224 6.04 5.20 -21.17
C ALA A 224 4.94 5.96 -21.91
N LYS A 225 3.91 5.25 -22.38
CA LYS A 225 2.76 5.84 -23.07
C LYS A 225 1.94 6.73 -22.15
N GLU A 226 1.72 6.31 -20.91
CA GLU A 226 0.95 7.04 -19.92
C GLU A 226 1.72 8.28 -19.44
N PHE A 227 3.02 8.15 -19.17
CA PHE A 227 3.88 9.30 -18.83
C PHE A 227 3.92 10.34 -19.97
N ALA A 228 3.95 9.91 -21.23
CA ALA A 228 3.92 10.83 -22.38
C ALA A 228 2.60 11.61 -22.53
N MET A 229 1.51 11.15 -21.89
CA MET A 229 0.22 11.84 -21.88
C MET A 229 0.06 12.82 -20.71
N MET A 230 0.93 12.75 -19.70
CA MET A 230 0.89 13.64 -18.54
C MET A 230 1.39 15.04 -18.91
N LYS A 231 0.99 16.04 -18.10
CA LYS A 231 1.51 17.40 -18.26
C LYS A 231 3.00 17.45 -17.85
N PRO A 232 3.86 18.21 -18.55
CA PRO A 232 5.28 18.33 -18.16
C PRO A 232 5.52 18.89 -16.75
N ASN A 233 4.59 19.68 -16.24
CA ASN A 233 4.62 20.23 -14.88
C ASN A 233 3.89 19.35 -13.84
N SER A 234 3.40 18.17 -14.21
CA SER A 234 2.67 17.29 -13.30
C SER A 234 3.59 16.49 -12.37
N THR A 235 3.00 16.05 -11.26
CA THR A 235 3.63 15.12 -10.30
C THR A 235 2.92 13.79 -10.35
N PHE A 236 3.69 12.71 -10.45
CA PHE A 236 3.21 11.34 -10.36
C PHE A 236 3.31 10.82 -8.92
N ILE A 237 2.26 10.20 -8.39
CA ILE A 237 2.19 9.69 -7.01
C ILE A 237 1.68 8.26 -7.03
N ASN A 238 2.40 7.34 -6.37
CA ASN A 238 1.97 5.95 -6.24
C ASN A 238 1.87 5.53 -4.77
N VAL A 239 0.66 5.20 -4.32
CA VAL A 239 0.35 4.65 -2.99
C VAL A 239 -0.38 3.31 -3.11
N SER A 240 -0.11 2.58 -4.19
CA SER A 240 -0.75 1.29 -4.49
C SER A 240 0.23 0.10 -4.38
N ARG A 241 0.86 -0.28 -5.49
CA ARG A 241 1.95 -1.27 -5.57
C ARG A 241 2.99 -0.81 -6.59
N GLY A 242 4.26 -1.15 -6.35
CA GLY A 242 5.36 -0.82 -7.26
C GLY A 242 5.14 -1.37 -8.68
N LEU A 243 4.73 -2.62 -8.79
CA LEU A 243 4.49 -3.30 -10.08
C LEU A 243 3.29 -2.75 -10.89
N VAL A 244 2.50 -1.84 -10.36
CA VAL A 244 1.49 -1.10 -11.16
C VAL A 244 2.16 -0.13 -12.13
N VAL A 245 3.41 0.22 -11.87
CA VAL A 245 4.20 1.15 -12.66
C VAL A 245 5.33 0.41 -13.37
N ASP A 246 5.57 0.74 -14.62
CA ASP A 246 6.85 0.42 -15.28
C ASP A 246 7.90 1.38 -14.74
N GLN A 247 8.70 0.90 -13.78
CA GLN A 247 9.64 1.73 -13.02
C GLN A 247 10.78 2.26 -13.90
N ASP A 248 11.20 1.50 -14.91
CA ASP A 248 12.19 1.96 -15.90
C ASP A 248 11.62 3.10 -16.75
N ALA A 249 10.36 3.00 -17.16
CA ALA A 249 9.67 4.06 -17.88
C ALA A 249 9.50 5.33 -17.02
N LEU A 250 9.32 5.19 -15.71
CA LEU A 250 9.29 6.33 -14.78
C LEU A 250 10.65 7.03 -14.70
N VAL A 251 11.75 6.26 -14.59
CA VAL A 251 13.11 6.80 -14.63
C VAL A 251 13.35 7.60 -15.92
N ASP A 252 12.99 7.02 -17.04
CA ASP A 252 13.09 7.65 -18.38
C ASP A 252 12.28 8.96 -18.45
N ALA A 253 11.04 8.95 -17.96
CA ALA A 253 10.16 10.12 -17.96
C ALA A 253 10.73 11.27 -17.12
N LEU A 254 11.33 10.96 -15.97
CA LEU A 254 11.99 11.95 -15.10
C LEU A 254 13.27 12.51 -15.74
N GLN A 255 14.13 11.64 -16.31
CA GLN A 255 15.36 12.05 -17.00
C GLN A 255 15.07 12.98 -18.18
N LYS A 256 14.04 12.64 -18.96
CA LYS A 256 13.61 13.42 -20.14
C LYS A 256 12.73 14.62 -19.76
N LYS A 257 12.49 14.86 -18.48
CA LYS A 257 11.62 15.93 -17.96
C LYS A 257 10.21 15.91 -18.57
N MET A 258 9.72 14.73 -18.88
CA MET A 258 8.34 14.54 -19.36
C MET A 258 7.31 14.81 -18.27
N ILE A 259 7.71 14.61 -17.02
CA ILE A 259 6.96 14.98 -15.81
C ILE A 259 7.87 15.74 -14.84
N ARG A 260 7.29 16.57 -13.98
CA ARG A 260 8.03 17.42 -13.04
C ARG A 260 8.66 16.63 -11.90
N ALA A 261 7.94 15.67 -11.32
CA ALA A 261 8.36 15.00 -10.10
C ALA A 261 7.63 13.67 -9.91
N ALA A 262 8.15 12.82 -9.03
CA ALA A 262 7.47 11.63 -8.56
C ALA A 262 7.53 11.51 -7.02
N ALA A 263 6.48 10.92 -6.43
CA ALA A 263 6.42 10.64 -4.99
C ALA A 263 5.80 9.25 -4.78
N LEU A 264 6.59 8.35 -4.21
CA LEU A 264 6.31 6.93 -4.19
C LEU A 264 6.28 6.42 -2.75
N ASP A 265 5.19 5.81 -2.34
CA ASP A 265 5.15 5.02 -1.09
C ASP A 265 5.61 3.58 -1.35
N VAL A 266 5.51 3.13 -2.61
CA VAL A 266 5.76 1.75 -3.03
C VAL A 266 6.64 1.70 -4.28
N THR A 267 7.51 0.68 -4.33
CA THR A 267 8.45 0.42 -5.43
C THR A 267 8.49 -1.07 -5.77
N TYR A 268 9.30 -1.43 -6.75
CA TYR A 268 9.65 -2.83 -6.99
C TYR A 268 11.13 -2.94 -7.40
N PRO A 269 11.94 -3.77 -6.70
CA PRO A 269 11.59 -4.48 -5.46
C PRO A 269 11.38 -3.55 -4.26
N GLU A 270 10.87 -4.10 -3.14
CA GLU A 270 10.85 -3.47 -1.84
C GLU A 270 11.71 -4.28 -0.85
N PRO A 271 12.72 -3.67 -0.20
CA PRO A 271 13.16 -2.29 -0.34
C PRO A 271 13.83 -2.02 -1.70
N LEU A 272 13.72 -0.77 -2.18
CA LEU A 272 14.41 -0.35 -3.40
C LEU A 272 15.94 -0.39 -3.20
N PRO A 273 16.73 -0.98 -4.13
CA PRO A 273 18.19 -0.98 -4.04
C PRO A 273 18.76 0.44 -3.87
N ARG A 274 19.79 0.57 -3.03
CA ARG A 274 20.33 1.89 -2.67
C ARG A 274 21.00 2.64 -3.82
N ASP A 275 21.42 1.93 -4.86
CA ASP A 275 22.00 2.46 -6.10
C ASP A 275 20.97 2.71 -7.21
N HIS A 276 19.68 2.51 -6.91
CA HIS A 276 18.62 2.69 -7.90
C HIS A 276 18.50 4.16 -8.33
N PRO A 277 18.40 4.46 -9.66
CA PRO A 277 18.36 5.83 -10.18
C PRO A 277 17.28 6.74 -9.55
N LEU A 278 16.12 6.22 -9.20
CA LEU A 278 15.06 6.99 -8.54
C LEU A 278 15.53 7.69 -7.26
N LEU A 279 16.49 7.14 -6.53
CA LEU A 279 17.01 7.72 -5.30
C LEU A 279 18.00 8.87 -5.54
N SER A 280 18.49 9.04 -6.76
CA SER A 280 19.41 10.12 -7.14
C SER A 280 18.72 11.39 -7.66
N PHE A 281 17.42 11.29 -8.02
CA PHE A 281 16.67 12.45 -8.48
C PHE A 281 16.27 13.37 -7.33
N PRO A 282 16.60 14.68 -7.37
CA PRO A 282 16.22 15.62 -6.32
C PRO A 282 14.71 15.87 -6.24
N ASN A 283 13.99 15.62 -7.31
CA ASN A 283 12.54 15.79 -7.44
C ASN A 283 11.76 14.47 -7.26
N VAL A 284 12.38 13.49 -6.62
CA VAL A 284 11.73 12.19 -6.33
C VAL A 284 11.74 11.94 -4.82
N ILE A 285 10.57 11.59 -4.27
CA ILE A 285 10.41 11.14 -2.89
C ILE A 285 10.09 9.66 -2.93
N VAL A 286 10.84 8.83 -2.18
CA VAL A 286 10.56 7.41 -2.01
C VAL A 286 10.42 7.12 -0.51
N LEU A 287 9.28 6.55 -0.13
CA LEU A 287 9.01 6.07 1.21
C LEU A 287 9.08 4.53 1.24
N PRO A 288 9.40 3.94 2.39
CA PRO A 288 9.51 2.49 2.55
C PRO A 288 8.15 1.85 2.90
N HIS A 289 7.11 2.07 2.09
CA HIS A 289 5.75 1.52 2.24
C HIS A 289 5.12 1.90 3.59
N LEU A 290 4.96 3.19 3.84
CA LEU A 290 4.44 3.75 5.11
C LEU A 290 2.92 3.91 5.15
N GLY A 291 2.19 3.50 4.12
CA GLY A 291 0.75 3.74 3.97
C GLY A 291 -0.10 3.40 5.19
N THR A 292 0.30 2.38 5.96
CA THR A 292 -0.43 1.96 7.18
C THR A 292 0.39 2.12 8.46
N HIS A 293 1.55 2.76 8.38
CA HIS A 293 2.57 2.77 9.43
C HIS A 293 2.28 3.81 10.53
N THR A 294 1.15 3.65 11.22
CA THR A 294 0.80 4.39 12.44
C THR A 294 0.52 3.43 13.58
N VAL A 295 0.65 3.89 14.82
CA VAL A 295 0.38 3.07 16.00
C VAL A 295 -1.07 2.61 16.00
N GLU A 296 -2.00 3.53 15.76
CA GLU A 296 -3.44 3.28 15.78
C GLU A 296 -3.86 2.31 14.68
N THR A 297 -3.41 2.53 13.44
CA THR A 297 -3.75 1.66 12.31
C THR A 297 -3.16 0.28 12.49
N SER A 298 -1.90 0.18 12.92
CA SER A 298 -1.24 -1.10 13.17
C SER A 298 -1.94 -1.91 14.26
N GLN A 299 -2.38 -1.25 15.34
CA GLN A 299 -3.16 -1.89 16.40
C GLN A 299 -4.48 -2.44 15.85
N ILE A 300 -5.25 -1.62 15.13
CA ILE A 300 -6.55 -2.03 14.58
C ILE A 300 -6.38 -3.15 13.54
N ILE A 301 -5.30 -3.14 12.74
CA ILE A 301 -4.98 -4.24 11.83
C ILE A 301 -4.80 -5.55 12.62
N VAL A 302 -3.99 -5.54 13.70
CA VAL A 302 -3.75 -6.74 14.52
C VAL A 302 -5.04 -7.22 15.19
N GLU A 303 -5.86 -6.32 15.72
CA GLU A 303 -7.17 -6.67 16.30
C GLU A 303 -8.10 -7.31 15.28
N ARG A 304 -8.09 -6.80 14.04
CA ARG A 304 -8.88 -7.37 12.93
C ARG A 304 -8.35 -8.74 12.50
N MET A 305 -7.03 -8.91 12.44
CA MET A 305 -6.40 -10.22 12.21
C MET A 305 -6.81 -11.24 13.29
N VAL A 306 -6.77 -10.85 14.56
CA VAL A 306 -7.22 -11.70 15.68
C VAL A 306 -8.70 -12.09 15.52
N THR A 307 -9.56 -11.16 15.14
CA THR A 307 -10.99 -11.40 14.91
C THR A 307 -11.22 -12.43 13.80
N ASN A 308 -10.54 -12.29 12.67
CA ASN A 308 -10.63 -13.24 11.56
C ASN A 308 -10.09 -14.63 11.96
N ALA A 309 -8.95 -14.68 12.64
CA ALA A 309 -8.37 -15.95 13.09
C ALA A 309 -9.26 -16.68 14.09
N LEU A 310 -9.86 -15.97 15.07
CA LEU A 310 -10.80 -16.56 16.02
C LEU A 310 -12.01 -17.16 15.30
N ALA A 311 -12.60 -16.44 14.36
CA ALA A 311 -13.72 -16.94 13.57
C ALA A 311 -13.36 -18.24 12.81
N ALA A 312 -12.17 -18.28 12.17
CA ALA A 312 -11.69 -19.47 11.47
C ALA A 312 -11.46 -20.66 12.42
N VAL A 313 -10.81 -20.43 13.54
CA VAL A 313 -10.47 -21.48 14.53
C VAL A 313 -11.73 -22.08 15.14
N MET A 314 -12.74 -21.26 15.42
CA MET A 314 -14.03 -21.69 15.94
C MET A 314 -14.96 -22.32 14.88
N GLY A 315 -14.54 -22.39 13.60
CA GLY A 315 -15.34 -22.94 12.50
C GLY A 315 -16.45 -22.01 12.02
N GLY A 316 -16.38 -20.72 12.36
CA GLY A 316 -17.31 -19.69 11.92
C GLY A 316 -17.01 -19.12 10.53
N GLN A 317 -17.85 -18.18 10.11
CA GLN A 317 -17.62 -17.40 8.90
C GLN A 317 -16.58 -16.32 9.18
N LEU A 318 -15.57 -16.19 8.31
CA LEU A 318 -14.59 -15.12 8.41
C LEU A 318 -15.25 -13.77 8.07
N PRO A 319 -15.12 -12.75 8.93
CA PRO A 319 -15.67 -11.42 8.65
C PRO A 319 -15.15 -10.78 7.36
N ASP A 320 -13.89 -11.04 7.03
CA ASP A 320 -13.20 -10.43 5.88
C ASP A 320 -12.62 -11.51 4.95
N GLU A 321 -13.41 -12.53 4.64
CA GLU A 321 -12.98 -13.60 3.73
C GLU A 321 -12.72 -13.05 2.33
N VAL A 322 -11.50 -13.32 1.83
CA VAL A 322 -11.13 -13.05 0.44
C VAL A 322 -11.39 -14.30 -0.37
N LYS A 323 -12.24 -14.18 -1.37
CA LYS A 323 -12.57 -15.27 -2.31
C LYS A 323 -11.71 -15.15 -3.57
N ALA A 324 -11.35 -16.31 -4.15
CA ALA A 324 -10.64 -16.40 -5.43
C ALA A 324 -11.47 -15.84 -6.60
#